data_4810e50d99d813136410cf5302ac5a8f
#
_entry.id   4810e50d99d813136410cf5302ac5a8f
#
_cell.length_a   1.000
_cell.length_b   1.000
_cell.length_c   1.000
_cell.angle_alpha   90.00
_cell.angle_beta   90.00
_cell.angle_gamma   90.00
#
_symmetry.space_group_name_H-M   'P 1'
#
loop_
_entity.id
_entity.type
_entity.pdbx_description
1 polymer ?
#
loop_
_entity_poly.entity_id
_entity_poly.type
_entity_poly.pdbx_seq_one_letter_code
_entity_poly.pdbx_strand_id
1 'polypeptide(L)'
;MRDPAAIGQCERQTVIAVQKPKFGPFVRERRTAKGYSLRHFAKLVGVSRTYLSLVELGKVGPPPTAARIQKMAQVLWESSDKLFALAGRIPEDLLKIIQSQPEAMPALLRAAKGLNPEQMKKLIDQANKMAGDAAMRVFP
;
A
#
# COMPACT_ATOMS: atom_id res chain seq x y z
N MET A 1 3.51 -3.24 -33.73
CA MET A 1 3.48 -3.15 -33.53
C MET A 1 3.26 -3.04 -33.06
N ARG A 2 3.29 -3.08 -32.89
CA ARG A 2 3.11 -3.09 -32.38
C ARG A 2 2.79 -2.83 -31.82
N ASP A 3 2.68 -2.67 -31.69
CA ASP A 3 2.40 -2.37 -31.23
C ASP A 3 2.22 -1.89 -30.61
N PRO A 4 2.07 -1.76 -31.08
CA PRO A 4 2.02 -1.29 -30.46
C PRO A 4 1.60 -0.97 -29.73
N ALA A 5 1.45 -1.18 -29.95
CA ALA A 5 1.09 -1.01 -29.50
C ALA A 5 0.86 -1.00 -28.80
N ALA A 6 0.80 -1.33 -28.98
CA ALA A 6 0.70 -1.51 -28.59
C ALA A 6 0.92 -1.23 -27.83
N ILE A 7 1.14 -1.17 -27.91
CA ILE A 7 1.52 -0.89 -27.26
C ILE A 7 1.26 -0.12 -26.62
N GLY A 8 1.18 0.28 -26.86
CA GLY A 8 0.98 1.00 -26.34
C GLY A 8 0.20 1.26 -25.63
N GLN A 9 -0.25 1.16 -25.66
CA GLN A 9 -0.82 1.32 -25.09
C GLN A 9 -0.99 1.05 -24.26
N CYS A 10 -0.87 0.55 -24.29
CA CYS A 10 -0.85 0.17 -23.65
C CYS A 10 -0.22 0.30 -22.87
N GLU A 11 0.22 0.46 -22.90
CA GLU A 11 0.84 0.55 -22.21
C GLU A 11 0.73 1.21 -21.19
N ARG A 12 0.63 2.03 -20.87
CA ARG A 12 0.35 2.72 -19.99
C ARG A 12 -0.46 2.27 -18.94
N GLN A 13 -1.43 1.89 -19.06
CA GLN A 13 -2.28 1.31 -18.12
C GLN A 13 -1.72 0.06 -17.61
N THR A 14 -0.79 -0.43 -18.27
CA THR A 14 -0.06 -1.58 -17.83
C THR A 14 0.56 -1.43 -16.47
N VAL A 15 0.96 -0.21 -16.12
CA VAL A 15 1.60 0.01 -14.83
C VAL A 15 0.65 -0.30 -13.68
N ILE A 16 -0.61 0.07 -13.83
CA ILE A 16 -1.59 -0.17 -12.79
C ILE A 16 -1.85 -1.65 -12.63
N ALA A 17 -1.96 -2.36 -13.73
CA ALA A 17 -2.21 -3.80 -13.69
C ALA A 17 -1.09 -4.54 -13.00
N VAL A 18 0.15 -4.08 -13.20
CA VAL A 18 1.31 -4.75 -12.65
C VAL A 18 1.32 -4.71 -11.13
N GLN A 19 0.73 -3.67 -10.54
CA GLN A 19 0.81 -3.51 -9.11
C GLN A 19 -0.07 -4.46 -8.33
N LYS A 20 -1.20 -4.85 -8.89
CA LYS A 20 -2.10 -5.75 -8.21
C LYS A 20 -1.49 -7.11 -7.91
N PRO A 21 -0.78 -7.74 -8.86
CA PRO A 21 -0.19 -9.05 -8.57
C PRO A 21 0.85 -9.02 -7.48
N LYS A 22 1.40 -7.85 -7.19
CA LYS A 22 2.50 -7.76 -6.24
C LYS A 22 2.07 -7.95 -4.79
N PHE A 23 0.80 -7.71 -4.47
CA PHE A 23 0.36 -7.91 -3.10
C PHE A 23 0.43 -9.39 -2.71
N GLY A 24 -0.18 -10.26 -3.49
CA GLY A 24 -0.17 -11.68 -3.21
C GLY A 24 1.21 -12.29 -3.14
N PRO A 25 2.02 -12.12 -4.20
CA PRO A 25 3.39 -12.62 -4.18
C PRO A 25 4.23 -12.05 -3.05
N PHE A 26 4.04 -10.78 -2.71
CA PHE A 26 4.77 -10.16 -1.62
C PHE A 26 4.42 -10.83 -0.29
N VAL A 27 3.13 -11.04 -0.03
CA VAL A 27 2.69 -11.71 1.19
C VAL A 27 3.27 -13.11 1.27
N ARG A 28 3.24 -13.84 0.16
CA ARG A 28 3.78 -15.19 0.11
C ARG A 28 5.27 -15.20 0.40
N GLU A 29 6.00 -14.28 -0.21
CA GLU A 29 7.44 -14.19 -0.02
C GLU A 29 7.78 -13.91 1.44
N ARG A 30 7.11 -12.94 2.04
CA ARG A 30 7.40 -12.59 3.43
C ARG A 30 6.96 -13.70 4.38
N ARG A 31 5.86 -14.37 4.05
CA ARG A 31 5.39 -15.49 4.86
C ARG A 31 6.42 -16.63 4.87
N THR A 32 6.90 -17.00 3.70
CA THR A 32 7.89 -18.07 3.61
C THR A 32 9.22 -17.67 4.25
N ALA A 33 9.60 -16.42 4.11
CA ALA A 33 10.81 -15.92 4.74
C ALA A 33 10.73 -15.99 6.26
N LYS A 34 9.53 -15.85 6.83
CA LYS A 34 9.33 -15.99 8.27
C LYS A 34 9.18 -17.43 8.72
N GLY A 35 9.10 -18.36 7.77
CA GLY A 35 8.94 -19.76 8.10
C GLY A 35 7.51 -20.17 8.42
N TYR A 36 6.52 -19.34 8.13
CA TYR A 36 5.13 -19.68 8.40
C TYR A 36 4.59 -20.55 7.28
N SER A 37 3.89 -21.65 7.68
CA SER A 37 3.12 -22.42 6.71
C SER A 37 1.86 -21.63 6.34
N LEU A 38 1.26 -22.01 5.22
CA LEU A 38 0.03 -21.36 4.78
C LEU A 38 -1.05 -21.50 5.86
N ARG A 39 -1.19 -22.70 6.41
CA ARG A 39 -2.18 -22.96 7.47
C ARG A 39 -1.91 -22.11 8.71
N HIS A 40 -0.66 -22.07 9.14
CA HIS A 40 -0.30 -21.34 10.35
C HIS A 40 -0.54 -19.84 10.18
N PHE A 41 -0.11 -19.30 9.06
CA PHE A 41 -0.30 -17.88 8.80
C PHE A 41 -1.78 -17.53 8.70
N ALA A 42 -2.57 -18.37 8.04
CA ALA A 42 -4.01 -18.15 7.93
C ALA A 42 -4.65 -18.09 9.32
N LYS A 43 -4.21 -18.98 10.21
CA LYS A 43 -4.72 -19.01 11.57
C LYS A 43 -4.35 -17.74 12.32
N LEU A 44 -3.12 -17.27 12.17
CA LEU A 44 -2.67 -16.04 12.84
C LEU A 44 -3.43 -14.81 12.35
N VAL A 45 -3.75 -14.79 11.06
CA VAL A 45 -4.48 -13.66 10.48
C VAL A 45 -5.98 -13.75 10.76
N GLY A 46 -6.48 -14.96 10.98
CA GLY A 46 -7.90 -15.17 11.25
C GLY A 46 -8.72 -15.40 10.00
N VAL A 47 -8.14 -16.02 8.98
CA VAL A 47 -8.82 -16.34 7.73
C VAL A 47 -8.65 -17.83 7.43
N SER A 48 -9.42 -18.31 6.46
CA SER A 48 -9.28 -19.70 6.05
C SER A 48 -8.02 -19.86 5.19
N ARG A 49 -7.48 -21.07 5.22
CA ARG A 49 -6.32 -21.39 4.39
C ARG A 49 -6.65 -21.23 2.90
N THR A 50 -7.85 -21.64 2.52
CA THR A 50 -8.27 -21.49 1.13
C THR A 50 -8.30 -20.04 0.70
N TYR A 51 -8.87 -19.18 1.54
CA TYR A 51 -8.91 -17.75 1.23
C TYR A 51 -7.51 -17.17 1.09
N LEU A 52 -6.63 -17.50 2.04
CA LEU A 52 -5.27 -16.98 1.99
C LEU A 52 -4.54 -17.46 0.75
N SER A 53 -4.75 -18.72 0.36
CA SER A 53 -4.16 -19.26 -0.86
C SER A 53 -4.58 -18.44 -2.08
N LEU A 54 -5.87 -18.11 -2.15
CA LEU A 54 -6.39 -17.32 -3.26
C LEU A 54 -5.82 -15.91 -3.26
N VAL A 55 -5.63 -15.34 -2.07
CA VAL A 55 -5.02 -14.01 -1.94
C VAL A 55 -3.60 -14.03 -2.49
N GLU A 56 -2.82 -15.02 -2.10
CA GLU A 56 -1.43 -15.12 -2.53
C GLU A 56 -1.31 -15.35 -4.03
N LEU A 57 -2.30 -16.02 -4.61
CA LEU A 57 -2.31 -16.27 -6.05
C LEU A 57 -2.91 -15.13 -6.85
N GLY A 58 -3.45 -14.12 -6.17
CA GLY A 58 -4.07 -13.00 -6.85
C GLY A 58 -5.41 -13.32 -7.47
N LYS A 59 -6.09 -14.36 -6.98
CA LYS A 59 -7.36 -14.81 -7.53
C LYS A 59 -8.56 -14.36 -6.75
N VAL A 60 -8.37 -13.54 -5.71
CA VAL A 60 -9.45 -12.96 -4.95
C VAL A 60 -9.95 -11.73 -5.68
N GLY A 61 -11.26 -11.58 -5.81
CA GLY A 61 -11.84 -10.44 -6.50
C GLY A 61 -11.51 -9.12 -5.81
N PRO A 62 -12.15 -8.83 -4.67
CA PRO A 62 -11.80 -7.61 -3.93
C PRO A 62 -10.56 -7.86 -3.08
N PRO A 63 -9.77 -6.82 -2.80
CA PRO A 63 -8.63 -6.99 -1.91
C PRO A 63 -9.10 -7.29 -0.48
N PRO A 64 -8.22 -7.83 0.37
CA PRO A 64 -8.60 -8.11 1.75
C PRO A 64 -9.04 -6.84 2.46
N THR A 65 -9.85 -7.01 3.52
CA THR A 65 -10.31 -5.88 4.30
C THR A 65 -9.15 -5.20 5.01
N ALA A 66 -9.38 -3.96 5.43
CA ALA A 66 -8.36 -3.20 6.14
C ALA A 66 -7.87 -3.94 7.38
N ALA A 67 -8.80 -4.53 8.13
CA ALA A 67 -8.44 -5.27 9.34
C ALA A 67 -7.54 -6.46 9.03
N ARG A 68 -7.83 -7.16 7.94
CA ARG A 68 -7.02 -8.31 7.54
C ARG A 68 -5.63 -7.89 7.10
N ILE A 69 -5.56 -6.79 6.34
CA ILE A 69 -4.27 -6.28 5.88
C ILE A 69 -3.41 -5.85 7.07
N GLN A 70 -4.01 -5.16 8.04
CA GLN A 70 -3.28 -4.77 9.24
C GLN A 70 -2.77 -5.99 10.00
N LYS A 71 -3.60 -7.01 10.11
CA LYS A 71 -3.19 -8.22 10.82
C LYS A 71 -2.06 -8.92 10.10
N MET A 72 -2.13 -8.99 8.76
CA MET A 72 -1.05 -9.56 7.98
C MET A 72 0.25 -8.80 8.19
N ALA A 73 0.17 -7.47 8.19
CA ALA A 73 1.36 -6.66 8.41
C ALA A 73 1.97 -6.91 9.78
N GLN A 74 1.14 -7.00 10.80
CA GLN A 74 1.63 -7.28 12.15
C GLN A 74 2.33 -8.62 12.24
N VAL A 75 1.71 -9.65 11.67
CA VAL A 75 2.27 -11.00 11.74
C VAL A 75 3.56 -11.11 10.94
N LEU A 76 3.64 -10.39 9.82
CA LEU A 76 4.82 -10.42 8.95
C LEU A 76 5.89 -9.40 9.36
N TRP A 77 5.61 -8.55 10.34
CA TRP A 77 6.53 -7.50 10.77
C TRP A 77 6.83 -6.54 9.63
N GLU A 78 5.83 -6.25 8.82
CA GLU A 78 5.97 -5.33 7.70
C GLU A 78 5.16 -4.08 7.95
N SER A 79 5.48 -3.02 7.19
CA SER A 79 4.73 -1.78 7.26
C SER A 79 3.31 -2.00 6.73
N SER A 80 2.33 -1.63 7.55
CA SER A 80 0.94 -1.73 7.11
C SER A 80 0.67 -0.80 5.93
N ASP A 81 1.31 0.37 5.92
CA ASP A 81 1.15 1.30 4.79
C ASP A 81 1.60 0.66 3.48
N LYS A 82 2.70 -0.08 3.52
CA LYS A 82 3.21 -0.75 2.34
C LYS A 82 2.22 -1.80 1.84
N LEU A 83 1.67 -2.59 2.76
CA LEU A 83 0.71 -3.61 2.38
C LEU A 83 -0.58 -3.00 1.84
N PHE A 84 -1.05 -1.91 2.45
CA PHE A 84 -2.21 -1.20 1.94
C PHE A 84 -1.98 -0.72 0.52
N ALA A 85 -0.82 -0.13 0.27
CA ALA A 85 -0.50 0.38 -1.06
C ALA A 85 -0.47 -0.75 -2.08
N LEU A 86 0.15 -1.88 -1.73
CA LEU A 86 0.22 -3.03 -2.64
C LEU A 86 -1.15 -3.63 -2.91
N ALA A 87 -2.04 -3.59 -1.92
CA ALA A 87 -3.38 -4.12 -2.08
C ALA A 87 -4.30 -3.15 -2.84
N GLY A 88 -3.85 -1.93 -3.05
CA GLY A 88 -4.68 -0.94 -3.71
C GLY A 88 -5.74 -0.37 -2.80
N ARG A 89 -5.51 -0.39 -1.49
CA ARG A 89 -6.43 0.18 -0.52
C ARG A 89 -5.79 1.37 0.17
N ILE A 90 -6.62 2.33 0.54
CA ILE A 90 -6.17 3.50 1.29
C ILE A 90 -6.61 3.32 2.74
N PRO A 91 -5.67 3.38 3.71
CA PRO A 91 -6.06 3.31 5.13
C PRO A 91 -7.05 4.41 5.48
N GLU A 92 -7.91 4.11 6.45
CA GLU A 92 -8.97 5.04 6.81
C GLU A 92 -8.43 6.38 7.30
N ASP A 93 -7.36 6.35 8.07
CA ASP A 93 -6.76 7.59 8.56
C ASP A 93 -6.25 8.46 7.42
N LEU A 94 -5.65 7.86 6.39
CA LEU A 94 -5.19 8.61 5.24
C LEU A 94 -6.35 9.17 4.44
N LEU A 95 -7.43 8.40 4.32
CA LEU A 95 -8.62 8.87 3.64
C LEU A 95 -9.19 10.10 4.35
N LYS A 96 -9.22 10.05 5.67
CA LYS A 96 -9.70 11.20 6.46
C LYS A 96 -8.83 12.42 6.27
N ILE A 97 -7.52 12.23 6.18
CA ILE A 97 -6.60 13.34 5.93
C ILE A 97 -6.90 13.97 4.57
N ILE A 98 -7.09 13.13 3.57
CA ILE A 98 -7.42 13.63 2.23
C ILE A 98 -8.73 14.41 2.25
N GLN A 99 -9.72 13.89 2.96
CA GLN A 99 -11.03 14.53 3.05
C GLN A 99 -10.98 15.83 3.83
N SER A 100 -10.04 15.95 4.77
CA SER A 100 -9.92 17.17 5.56
C SER A 100 -9.42 18.35 4.72
N GLN A 101 -8.68 18.08 3.67
CA GLN A 101 -8.20 19.11 2.75
C GLN A 101 -8.40 18.62 1.32
N PRO A 102 -9.64 18.69 0.85
CA PRO A 102 -10.01 18.02 -0.40
C PRO A 102 -9.36 18.59 -1.65
N GLU A 103 -8.80 19.78 -1.57
CA GLU A 103 -8.09 20.35 -2.71
C GLU A 103 -6.58 20.29 -2.53
N ALA A 104 -6.11 20.59 -1.33
CA ALA A 104 -4.68 20.65 -1.06
C ALA A 104 -4.02 19.26 -1.06
N MET A 105 -4.67 18.27 -0.48
CA MET A 105 -4.07 16.94 -0.40
C MET A 105 -3.91 16.29 -1.77
N PRO A 106 -4.92 16.29 -2.63
CA PRO A 106 -4.71 15.76 -3.97
C PRO A 106 -3.64 16.50 -4.74
N ALA A 107 -3.58 17.84 -4.58
CA ALA A 107 -2.55 18.62 -5.24
C ALA A 107 -1.16 18.23 -4.77
N LEU A 108 -1.02 18.03 -3.45
CA LEU A 108 0.26 17.60 -2.89
C LEU A 108 0.68 16.24 -3.45
N LEU A 109 -0.24 15.30 -3.48
CA LEU A 109 0.06 13.96 -3.95
C LEU A 109 0.46 13.96 -5.42
N ARG A 110 -0.22 14.76 -6.24
CA ARG A 110 0.14 14.87 -7.65
C ARG A 110 1.49 15.53 -7.84
N ALA A 111 1.79 16.55 -7.05
CA ALA A 111 3.07 17.22 -7.10
C ALA A 111 4.21 16.27 -6.69
N ALA A 112 3.95 15.43 -5.70
CA ALA A 112 4.96 14.51 -5.21
C ALA A 112 5.21 13.34 -6.15
N LYS A 113 4.34 13.13 -7.11
CA LYS A 113 4.38 11.97 -8.00
C LYS A 113 5.72 11.83 -8.72
N GLY A 114 6.32 12.95 -9.11
CA GLY A 114 7.57 12.91 -9.87
C GLY A 114 8.83 12.89 -9.04
N LEU A 115 8.72 12.83 -7.73
CA LEU A 115 9.89 12.91 -6.87
C LEU A 115 10.56 11.54 -6.73
N ASN A 116 11.90 11.55 -6.68
CA ASN A 116 12.64 10.34 -6.38
C ASN A 116 12.62 10.09 -4.86
N PRO A 117 13.10 8.92 -4.39
CA PRO A 117 13.03 8.61 -2.95
C PRO A 117 13.76 9.63 -2.06
N GLU A 118 14.88 10.17 -2.51
CA GLU A 118 15.59 11.17 -1.73
C GLU A 118 14.79 12.46 -1.61
N GLN A 119 14.24 12.92 -2.72
CA GLN A 119 13.42 14.12 -2.73
C GLN A 119 12.17 13.93 -1.88
N MET A 120 11.57 12.76 -1.96
CA MET A 120 10.40 12.43 -1.15
C MET A 120 10.74 12.51 0.33
N LYS A 121 11.90 11.99 0.71
CA LYS A 121 12.33 12.03 2.10
C LYS A 121 12.52 13.47 2.57
N LYS A 122 13.08 14.31 1.74
CA LYS A 122 13.25 15.72 2.09
C LYS A 122 11.91 16.40 2.28
N LEU A 123 10.95 16.09 1.41
CA LEU A 123 9.61 16.65 1.53
C LEU A 123 8.96 16.22 2.84
N ILE A 124 9.09 14.95 3.19
CA ILE A 124 8.55 14.43 4.44
C ILE A 124 9.18 15.12 5.64
N ASP A 125 10.51 15.26 5.63
CA ASP A 125 11.20 15.94 6.72
C ASP A 125 10.73 17.38 6.87
N GLN A 126 10.57 18.07 5.74
CA GLN A 126 10.11 19.45 5.77
C GLN A 126 8.69 19.56 6.29
N ALA A 127 7.83 18.65 5.87
CA ALA A 127 6.46 18.62 6.34
C ALA A 127 6.38 18.35 7.83
N ASN A 128 7.19 17.43 8.31
CA ASN A 128 7.26 17.11 9.74
C ASN A 128 7.73 18.31 10.56
N LYS A 129 8.68 19.04 10.02
CA LYS A 129 9.20 20.22 10.70
C LYS A 129 8.12 21.28 10.82
N MET A 130 7.38 21.53 9.74
CA MET A 130 6.30 22.50 9.77
C MET A 130 5.20 22.06 10.74
N ALA A 131 4.87 20.78 10.73
CA ALA A 131 3.84 20.25 11.64
C ALA A 131 4.28 20.33 13.09
N GLY A 132 5.57 20.07 13.34
CA GLY A 132 6.13 20.19 14.67
C GLY A 132 6.04 21.60 15.20
N ASP A 133 6.39 22.59 14.36
CA ASP A 133 6.29 23.99 14.76
C ASP A 133 4.84 24.36 15.06
N ALA A 134 3.92 23.90 14.24
CA ALA A 134 2.51 24.19 14.47
C ALA A 134 2.01 23.53 15.75
N ALA A 135 2.44 22.30 16.02
CA ALA A 135 2.06 21.60 17.23
C ALA A 135 2.59 22.32 18.48
N MET A 136 3.80 22.85 18.40
CA MET A 136 4.39 23.55 19.52
C MET A 136 3.66 24.85 19.83
N ARG A 137 3.09 25.47 18.80
CA ARG A 137 2.28 26.66 19.05
C ARG A 137 0.96 26.33 19.70
N VAL A 138 0.41 25.16 19.40
CA VAL A 138 -0.85 24.73 20.00
C VAL A 138 -0.65 24.30 21.44
N PHE A 139 0.50 23.74 21.76
CA PHE A 139 0.80 23.27 23.13
C PHE A 139 1.99 24.06 23.67
N PRO A 140 1.74 25.23 24.18
CA PRO A 140 2.81 26.09 24.72
C PRO A 140 3.45 25.53 25.98
#